data_c4eb74d4043d76516c9304c7b464b69d
#
_entry.id   c4eb74d4043d76516c9304c7b464b69d
#
_cell.length_a   1.000
_cell.length_b   1.000
_cell.length_c   1.000
_cell.angle_alpha   90.00
_cell.angle_beta   90.00
_cell.angle_gamma   90.00
#
_symmetry.space_group_name_H-M   'P 1'
#
loop_
_entity.id
_entity.type
_entity.pdbx_description
1 polymer ?
#
loop_
_entity_poly.entity_id
_entity_poly.type
_entity_poly.pdbx_seq_one_letter_code
_entity_poly.pdbx_strand_id
1 'polypeptide(L)'
;PLYSSAASDVYKRQALGRSAELEIAPRGGVVIDTDYRTSDPSIFAIGECASWNGMVFGLVAPGYTMARNLAALLCGEPHHPFSGADMSTKLKLLGVDVGSIGDAHAATPGAKSYRFIDEANASYRRLVLSEDGKRVIGAVLIGDNSYYDTLLQYAQNGIKLPADPSALILPLSDGAPTLGADALPETATLCSCHNVTKGAVCCQVDAGITDLGELKAATKAGTGCGGCSALLKQVFEHELTARGVEVDKSLCEHFAHTRQELYGIVRVEGIISFDELLAKHGRGHTGCDICKPAVGSILASCWNQPITDPGLIPLQDTNDTFMANMQKNGTYSVVPRIAGGEITPDKLIALGAVAKKYDLYTKITGGQRIDLFGAQLHELPDIWGELIEAGFETGHAYGKSLRTVKSCVGSTWCRYGVQDSVG
;
A
#
# COMPACT_ATOMS: atom_id res chain seq x y z
N PRO A 1 -1.88 -8.87 28.92
CA PRO A 1 -1.90 -8.48 27.52
C PRO A 1 -2.56 -7.11 27.40
N LEU A 2 -1.76 -6.15 27.01
CA LEU A 2 -2.28 -4.81 26.67
C LEU A 2 -3.00 -4.93 25.32
N TYR A 3 -4.28 -5.25 25.41
CA TYR A 3 -5.12 -5.14 24.23
C TYR A 3 -5.27 -3.68 23.89
N SER A 4 -5.05 -3.32 22.65
CA SER A 4 -5.64 -2.13 22.06
C SER A 4 -7.15 -2.37 21.95
N SER A 5 -7.80 -2.49 23.11
CA SER A 5 -9.24 -2.77 23.21
C SER A 5 -10.08 -1.66 22.61
N ALA A 6 -9.59 -0.43 22.62
CA ALA A 6 -10.32 0.72 22.11
C ALA A 6 -10.62 0.64 20.60
N ALA A 7 -9.68 0.18 19.78
CA ALA A 7 -9.93 0.01 18.34
C ALA A 7 -10.87 -1.17 18.07
N SER A 8 -10.70 -2.29 18.78
CA SER A 8 -11.54 -3.49 18.62
C SER A 8 -13.00 -3.23 19.01
N ASP A 9 -13.25 -2.46 20.09
CA ASP A 9 -14.60 -2.18 20.58
C ASP A 9 -15.35 -1.18 19.69
N VAL A 10 -14.65 -0.24 19.07
CA VAL A 10 -15.25 0.72 18.12
C VAL A 10 -15.82 0.01 16.89
N TYR A 11 -15.14 -0.98 16.38
CA TYR A 11 -15.56 -1.68 15.16
C TYR A 11 -16.59 -2.78 15.41
N LYS A 12 -16.55 -3.46 16.54
CA LYS A 12 -17.44 -4.60 16.81
C LYS A 12 -18.78 -4.21 17.41
N ARG A 13 -18.89 -3.05 18.03
CA ARG A 13 -20.12 -2.50 18.65
C ARG A 13 -21.09 -3.57 19.19
N GLN A 14 -20.59 -4.53 19.91
CA GLN A 14 -21.38 -5.66 20.44
C GLN A 14 -22.58 -5.23 21.28
N ALA A 15 -22.49 -4.05 21.92
CA ALA A 15 -23.59 -3.48 22.68
C ALA A 15 -24.86 -3.29 21.80
N LEU A 16 -24.69 -2.88 20.54
CA LEU A 16 -25.81 -2.72 19.60
C LEU A 16 -26.45 -4.09 19.28
N GLY A 17 -25.63 -5.11 19.00
CA GLY A 17 -26.13 -6.46 18.76
C GLY A 17 -26.85 -7.05 19.95
N ARG A 18 -26.34 -6.83 21.17
CA ARG A 18 -27.01 -7.26 22.41
C ARG A 18 -28.31 -6.52 22.68
N SER A 19 -28.36 -5.19 22.41
CA SER A 19 -29.59 -4.42 22.58
C SER A 19 -30.68 -4.80 21.56
N ALA A 20 -30.27 -5.37 20.43
CA ALA A 20 -31.16 -5.94 19.40
C ALA A 20 -31.45 -7.44 19.62
N GLU A 21 -31.02 -7.99 20.77
CA GLU A 21 -31.20 -9.41 21.12
C GLU A 21 -30.59 -10.41 20.11
N LEU A 22 -29.56 -9.97 19.38
CA LEU A 22 -28.85 -10.85 18.44
C LEU A 22 -27.87 -11.77 19.13
N GLU A 23 -27.69 -12.96 18.58
CA GLU A 23 -26.69 -13.91 19.06
C GLU A 23 -25.28 -13.37 18.83
N ILE A 24 -24.48 -13.31 19.89
CA ILE A 24 -23.08 -12.86 19.87
C ILE A 24 -22.16 -14.04 20.19
N ALA A 25 -21.18 -14.28 19.32
CA ALA A 25 -20.21 -15.34 19.53
C ALA A 25 -19.34 -15.09 20.77
N PRO A 26 -18.79 -16.15 21.42
CA PRO A 26 -17.96 -16.01 22.63
C PRO A 26 -16.72 -15.12 22.46
N ARG A 27 -16.14 -15.09 21.26
CA ARG A 27 -14.99 -14.23 20.89
C ARG A 27 -15.42 -12.87 20.37
N GLY A 28 -16.70 -12.54 20.44
CA GLY A 28 -17.29 -11.34 19.86
C GLY A 28 -17.73 -11.52 18.40
N GLY A 29 -18.51 -10.56 17.91
CA GLY A 29 -19.13 -10.57 16.61
C GLY A 29 -20.52 -11.19 16.61
N VAL A 30 -21.41 -10.65 15.77
CA VAL A 30 -22.77 -11.15 15.58
C VAL A 30 -22.71 -12.46 14.80
N VAL A 31 -23.33 -13.51 15.33
CA VAL A 31 -23.36 -14.82 14.67
C VAL A 31 -24.18 -14.72 13.38
N ILE A 32 -23.65 -15.23 12.29
CA ILE A 32 -24.29 -15.28 10.98
C ILE A 32 -24.31 -16.68 10.41
N ASP A 33 -25.32 -16.93 9.56
CA ASP A 33 -25.35 -18.10 8.70
C ASP A 33 -24.55 -17.90 7.39
N THR A 34 -24.64 -18.83 6.45
CA THR A 34 -23.97 -18.79 5.15
C THR A 34 -24.52 -17.68 4.23
N ASP A 35 -25.72 -17.18 4.50
CA ASP A 35 -26.37 -16.11 3.77
C ASP A 35 -26.32 -14.77 4.50
N TYR A 36 -25.39 -14.65 5.46
CA TYR A 36 -25.15 -13.43 6.25
C TYR A 36 -26.28 -13.03 7.20
N ARG A 37 -27.31 -13.88 7.39
CA ARG A 37 -28.43 -13.63 8.30
C ARG A 37 -27.98 -13.83 9.74
N THR A 38 -28.46 -12.96 10.61
CA THR A 38 -28.28 -13.09 12.06
C THR A 38 -29.34 -14.00 12.68
N SER A 39 -29.41 -14.09 14.02
CA SER A 39 -30.52 -14.73 14.73
C SER A 39 -31.89 -14.10 14.43
N ASP A 40 -31.92 -12.84 13.99
CA ASP A 40 -33.11 -12.21 13.40
C ASP A 40 -33.04 -12.30 11.86
N PRO A 41 -33.99 -12.97 11.18
CA PRO A 41 -33.93 -13.18 9.74
C PRO A 41 -34.03 -11.88 8.91
N SER A 42 -34.44 -10.77 9.52
CA SER A 42 -34.52 -9.46 8.88
C SER A 42 -33.23 -8.64 9.00
N ILE A 43 -32.26 -9.13 9.80
CA ILE A 43 -31.01 -8.43 10.08
C ILE A 43 -29.85 -9.24 9.51
N PHE A 44 -28.98 -8.55 8.78
CA PHE A 44 -27.75 -9.11 8.23
C PHE A 44 -26.54 -8.48 8.88
N ALA A 45 -25.44 -9.22 9.02
CA ALA A 45 -24.16 -8.72 9.47
C ALA A 45 -23.03 -9.15 8.55
N ILE A 46 -22.13 -8.21 8.21
CA ILE A 46 -20.98 -8.45 7.33
C ILE A 46 -19.73 -7.74 7.87
N GLY A 47 -18.57 -8.18 7.42
CA GLY A 47 -17.28 -7.60 7.81
C GLY A 47 -16.87 -7.98 9.23
N GLU A 48 -16.09 -7.13 9.89
CA GLU A 48 -15.46 -7.44 11.18
C GLU A 48 -16.47 -7.62 12.34
N CYS A 49 -17.66 -7.05 12.23
CA CYS A 49 -18.70 -7.24 13.24
C CYS A 49 -19.40 -8.61 13.16
N ALA A 50 -19.22 -9.37 12.08
CA ALA A 50 -19.83 -10.67 11.88
C ALA A 50 -18.94 -11.82 12.39
N SER A 51 -19.58 -12.87 12.89
CA SER A 51 -18.92 -14.13 13.28
C SER A 51 -19.56 -15.31 12.55
N TRP A 52 -18.76 -16.03 11.80
CA TRP A 52 -19.17 -17.25 11.09
C TRP A 52 -18.31 -18.43 11.56
N ASN A 53 -18.94 -19.52 11.95
CA ASN A 53 -18.26 -20.68 12.55
C ASN A 53 -17.28 -20.31 13.69
N GLY A 54 -17.64 -19.34 14.53
CA GLY A 54 -16.82 -18.89 15.66
C GLY A 54 -15.61 -18.03 15.28
N MET A 55 -15.45 -17.71 13.98
CA MET A 55 -14.38 -16.84 13.48
C MET A 55 -14.90 -15.45 13.15
N VAL A 56 -14.10 -14.44 13.45
CA VAL A 56 -14.31 -13.03 13.10
C VAL A 56 -13.29 -12.64 12.03
N PHE A 57 -13.72 -11.93 11.02
CA PHE A 57 -12.91 -11.59 9.84
C PHE A 57 -12.46 -10.13 9.87
N GLY A 58 -11.34 -9.86 10.56
CA GLY A 58 -10.80 -8.51 10.77
C GLY A 58 -10.00 -7.94 9.59
N LEU A 59 -10.12 -8.50 8.40
CA LEU A 59 -9.48 -7.99 7.18
C LEU A 59 -10.50 -7.39 6.22
N VAL A 60 -10.06 -6.43 5.40
CA VAL A 60 -10.92 -5.72 4.45
C VAL A 60 -11.43 -6.63 3.32
N ALA A 61 -10.58 -7.53 2.81
CA ALA A 61 -10.94 -8.38 1.66
C ALA A 61 -12.14 -9.31 1.93
N PRO A 62 -12.23 -10.02 3.09
CA PRO A 62 -13.44 -10.74 3.48
C PRO A 62 -14.68 -9.86 3.50
N GLY A 63 -14.59 -8.65 4.06
CA GLY A 63 -15.71 -7.71 4.11
C GLY A 63 -16.25 -7.33 2.73
N TYR A 64 -15.37 -7.09 1.76
CA TYR A 64 -15.79 -6.84 0.38
C TYR A 64 -16.47 -8.05 -0.28
N THR A 65 -15.99 -9.26 0.00
CA THR A 65 -16.62 -10.48 -0.51
C THR A 65 -18.01 -10.66 0.08
N MET A 66 -18.15 -10.50 1.40
CA MET A 66 -19.44 -10.53 2.07
C MET A 66 -20.40 -9.49 1.51
N ALA A 67 -19.94 -8.24 1.32
CA ALA A 67 -20.76 -7.16 0.80
C ALA A 67 -21.29 -7.43 -0.61
N ARG A 68 -20.43 -7.93 -1.52
CA ARG A 68 -20.85 -8.29 -2.88
C ARG A 68 -21.88 -9.41 -2.90
N ASN A 69 -21.64 -10.47 -2.14
CA ASN A 69 -22.54 -11.61 -2.10
C ASN A 69 -23.89 -11.25 -1.43
N LEU A 70 -23.85 -10.46 -0.35
CA LEU A 70 -25.08 -9.98 0.29
C LEU A 70 -25.87 -9.05 -0.63
N ALA A 71 -25.21 -8.15 -1.36
CA ALA A 71 -25.88 -7.30 -2.33
C ALA A 71 -26.57 -8.12 -3.43
N ALA A 72 -25.89 -9.13 -3.98
CA ALA A 72 -26.47 -10.05 -4.98
C ALA A 72 -27.67 -10.80 -4.40
N LEU A 73 -27.56 -11.34 -3.18
CA LEU A 73 -28.66 -12.00 -2.48
C LEU A 73 -29.88 -11.07 -2.34
N LEU A 74 -29.67 -9.84 -1.88
CA LEU A 74 -30.76 -8.89 -1.67
C LEU A 74 -31.41 -8.40 -2.98
N CYS A 75 -30.65 -8.38 -4.06
CA CYS A 75 -31.15 -8.06 -5.41
C CYS A 75 -31.79 -9.26 -6.12
N GLY A 76 -31.79 -10.46 -5.55
CA GLY A 76 -32.29 -11.68 -6.18
C GLY A 76 -31.39 -12.19 -7.31
N GLU A 77 -30.10 -11.78 -7.31
CA GLU A 77 -29.10 -12.23 -8.25
C GLU A 77 -28.39 -13.51 -7.77
N PRO A 78 -27.75 -14.26 -8.68
CA PRO A 78 -26.93 -15.41 -8.29
C PRO A 78 -25.83 -14.98 -7.31
N HIS A 79 -25.76 -15.66 -6.17
CA HIS A 79 -24.76 -15.41 -5.14
C HIS A 79 -24.16 -16.73 -4.67
N HIS A 80 -23.03 -16.64 -3.97
CA HIS A 80 -22.38 -17.79 -3.36
C HIS A 80 -22.55 -17.73 -1.84
N PRO A 81 -23.05 -18.83 -1.20
CA PRO A 81 -23.05 -18.93 0.25
C PRO A 81 -21.66 -18.70 0.83
N PHE A 82 -21.59 -18.04 1.96
CA PHE A 82 -20.31 -17.76 2.61
C PHE A 82 -19.69 -19.05 3.14
N SER A 83 -18.51 -19.38 2.67
CA SER A 83 -17.76 -20.59 3.05
C SER A 83 -16.46 -20.28 3.81
N GLY A 84 -16.34 -19.05 4.31
CA GLY A 84 -15.12 -18.55 4.95
C GLY A 84 -14.34 -17.62 4.03
N ALA A 85 -13.22 -17.12 4.52
CA ALA A 85 -12.32 -16.25 3.77
C ALA A 85 -10.87 -16.51 4.17
N ASP A 86 -9.96 -16.23 3.23
CA ASP A 86 -8.54 -16.25 3.52
C ASP A 86 -8.18 -15.11 4.47
N MET A 87 -7.55 -15.47 5.59
CA MET A 87 -7.09 -14.54 6.62
C MET A 87 -5.58 -14.36 6.60
N SER A 88 -4.94 -14.75 5.50
CA SER A 88 -3.52 -14.54 5.30
C SER A 88 -3.18 -13.06 5.33
N THR A 89 -2.13 -12.71 6.07
CA THR A 89 -1.73 -11.31 6.28
C THR A 89 -0.23 -11.17 6.35
N LYS A 90 0.23 -10.02 5.86
CA LYS A 90 1.64 -9.58 5.88
C LYS A 90 1.66 -8.19 6.49
N LEU A 91 2.38 -8.03 7.57
CA LEU A 91 2.45 -6.76 8.30
C LEU A 91 3.86 -6.53 8.85
N LYS A 92 4.15 -5.28 9.17
CA LYS A 92 5.35 -4.88 9.90
C LYS A 92 4.94 -4.37 11.27
N LEU A 93 5.35 -5.09 12.30
CA LEU A 93 5.02 -4.78 13.68
C LEU A 93 6.26 -4.33 14.44
N LEU A 94 6.30 -3.08 14.87
CA LEU A 94 7.44 -2.48 15.59
C LEU A 94 8.80 -2.73 14.91
N GLY A 95 8.83 -2.66 13.59
CA GLY A 95 10.04 -2.88 12.80
C GLY A 95 10.32 -4.33 12.42
N VAL A 96 9.56 -5.29 12.95
CA VAL A 96 9.68 -6.72 12.63
C VAL A 96 8.65 -7.09 11.57
N ASP A 97 9.11 -7.74 10.51
CA ASP A 97 8.22 -8.29 9.49
C ASP A 97 7.52 -9.55 10.01
N VAL A 98 6.21 -9.63 9.84
CA VAL A 98 5.39 -10.77 10.25
C VAL A 98 4.48 -11.19 9.09
N GLY A 99 4.51 -12.47 8.75
CA GLY A 99 3.62 -13.10 7.78
C GLY A 99 2.87 -14.27 8.40
N SER A 100 1.57 -14.35 8.13
CA SER A 100 0.72 -15.45 8.56
C SER A 100 -0.14 -15.92 7.40
N ILE A 101 -0.17 -17.22 7.14
CA ILE A 101 -0.90 -17.81 6.01
C ILE A 101 -1.71 -18.99 6.53
N GLY A 102 -2.99 -19.04 6.21
CA GLY A 102 -3.90 -20.14 6.47
C GLY A 102 -3.86 -20.67 7.92
N ASP A 103 -3.71 -21.99 8.11
CA ASP A 103 -3.55 -22.62 9.41
C ASP A 103 -2.14 -22.40 9.99
N ALA A 104 -1.86 -21.16 10.37
CA ALA A 104 -0.58 -20.73 10.93
C ALA A 104 -0.20 -21.47 12.23
N HIS A 105 -1.19 -21.96 12.97
CA HIS A 105 -1.02 -22.62 14.25
C HIS A 105 -0.88 -24.15 14.14
N ALA A 106 -1.07 -24.74 12.95
CA ALA A 106 -1.17 -26.17 12.72
C ALA A 106 -2.24 -26.82 13.62
N ALA A 107 -3.40 -26.17 13.69
CA ALA A 107 -4.55 -26.66 14.45
C ALA A 107 -5.31 -27.77 13.73
N THR A 108 -5.14 -27.92 12.43
CA THR A 108 -5.75 -28.98 11.62
C THR A 108 -5.25 -30.35 12.09
N PRO A 109 -6.14 -31.29 12.45
CA PRO A 109 -5.75 -32.64 12.86
C PRO A 109 -4.87 -33.32 11.81
N GLY A 110 -3.77 -33.93 12.25
CA GLY A 110 -2.81 -34.63 11.39
C GLY A 110 -1.85 -33.69 10.63
N ALA A 111 -1.97 -32.37 10.76
CA ALA A 111 -1.07 -31.43 10.11
C ALA A 111 0.40 -31.67 10.47
N LYS A 112 1.26 -31.64 9.46
CA LYS A 112 2.71 -31.75 9.61
C LYS A 112 3.34 -30.38 9.55
N SER A 113 4.39 -30.11 10.32
CA SER A 113 5.07 -28.83 10.25
C SER A 113 6.58 -28.93 10.23
N TYR A 114 7.20 -28.09 9.38
CA TYR A 114 8.63 -27.82 9.39
C TYR A 114 8.87 -26.47 10.07
N ARG A 115 10.01 -26.34 10.74
CA ARG A 115 10.42 -25.08 11.40
C ARG A 115 11.86 -24.80 11.07
N PHE A 116 12.13 -23.54 10.78
CA PHE A 116 13.48 -22.99 10.61
C PHE A 116 13.64 -21.81 11.57
N ILE A 117 14.72 -21.81 12.34
CA ILE A 117 15.06 -20.75 13.29
C ILE A 117 16.47 -20.30 12.97
N ASP A 118 16.64 -19.00 12.77
CA ASP A 118 17.92 -18.35 12.58
C ASP A 118 18.07 -17.27 13.66
N GLU A 119 18.79 -17.62 14.72
CA GLU A 119 19.01 -16.74 15.86
C GLU A 119 19.90 -15.56 15.49
N ALA A 120 20.85 -15.76 14.56
CA ALA A 120 21.78 -14.72 14.15
C ALA A 120 21.09 -13.56 13.41
N ASN A 121 20.10 -13.91 12.55
CA ASN A 121 19.33 -12.96 11.78
C ASN A 121 17.93 -12.67 12.39
N ALA A 122 17.68 -13.17 13.62
CA ALA A 122 16.41 -13.01 14.31
C ALA A 122 15.19 -13.40 13.45
N SER A 123 15.30 -14.50 12.69
CA SER A 123 14.23 -14.95 11.82
C SER A 123 13.66 -16.32 12.20
N TYR A 124 12.35 -16.45 12.05
CA TYR A 124 11.61 -17.70 12.28
C TYR A 124 10.69 -17.98 11.10
N ARG A 125 10.71 -19.21 10.61
CA ARG A 125 9.82 -19.68 9.56
C ARG A 125 9.19 -21.01 9.94
N ARG A 126 7.89 -21.12 9.72
CA ARG A 126 7.12 -22.35 9.89
C ARG A 126 6.31 -22.63 8.65
N LEU A 127 6.41 -23.83 8.13
CA LEU A 127 5.59 -24.38 7.07
C LEU A 127 4.65 -25.42 7.66
N VAL A 128 3.36 -25.35 7.33
CA VAL A 128 2.35 -26.29 7.77
C VAL A 128 1.76 -26.99 6.55
N LEU A 129 1.84 -28.31 6.55
CA LEU A 129 1.33 -29.19 5.50
C LEU A 129 0.11 -29.97 5.95
N SER A 130 -0.71 -30.38 4.98
CA SER A 130 -1.81 -31.33 5.19
C SER A 130 -1.30 -32.67 5.75
N GLU A 131 -2.19 -33.48 6.29
CA GLU A 131 -1.89 -34.80 6.86
C GLU A 131 -1.14 -35.71 5.87
N ASP A 132 -1.56 -35.69 4.60
CA ASP A 132 -0.89 -36.47 3.52
C ASP A 132 0.46 -35.84 3.08
N GLY A 133 0.80 -34.66 3.56
CA GLY A 133 2.02 -33.92 3.24
C GLY A 133 2.08 -33.35 1.82
N LYS A 134 0.95 -33.30 1.10
CA LYS A 134 0.94 -32.92 -0.31
C LYS A 134 0.55 -31.47 -0.58
N ARG A 135 0.02 -30.75 0.40
CA ARG A 135 -0.42 -29.35 0.25
C ARG A 135 0.07 -28.48 1.39
N VAL A 136 0.42 -27.24 1.08
CA VAL A 136 0.60 -26.21 2.09
C VAL A 136 -0.79 -25.78 2.57
N ILE A 137 -1.00 -25.83 3.88
CA ILE A 137 -2.24 -25.38 4.53
C ILE A 137 -2.01 -24.18 5.44
N GLY A 138 -0.76 -23.86 5.74
CA GLY A 138 -0.41 -22.70 6.54
C GLY A 138 1.07 -22.41 6.59
N ALA A 139 1.40 -21.18 6.99
CA ALA A 139 2.79 -20.78 7.28
C ALA A 139 2.83 -19.60 8.25
N VAL A 140 3.99 -19.46 8.93
CA VAL A 140 4.33 -18.29 9.74
C VAL A 140 5.73 -17.84 9.37
N LEU A 141 5.91 -16.54 9.18
CA LEU A 141 7.19 -15.90 8.93
C LEU A 141 7.36 -14.75 9.93
N ILE A 142 8.52 -14.65 10.57
CA ILE A 142 8.86 -13.57 11.50
C ILE A 142 10.28 -13.15 11.21
N GLY A 143 10.52 -11.84 11.11
CA GLY A 143 11.82 -11.22 10.82
C GLY A 143 12.11 -11.08 9.33
N ASP A 144 11.71 -12.06 8.51
CA ASP A 144 11.89 -12.03 7.06
C ASP A 144 10.65 -12.56 6.34
N ASN A 145 10.00 -11.70 5.58
CA ASN A 145 8.80 -12.00 4.78
C ASN A 145 9.07 -12.28 3.30
N SER A 146 10.33 -12.45 2.88
CA SER A 146 10.69 -12.67 1.47
C SER A 146 10.04 -13.93 0.87
N TYR A 147 9.75 -14.93 1.70
CA TYR A 147 9.10 -16.19 1.32
C TYR A 147 7.57 -16.13 1.26
N TYR A 148 6.97 -15.05 1.76
CA TYR A 148 5.52 -14.97 1.97
C TYR A 148 4.72 -15.19 0.71
N ASP A 149 5.04 -14.46 -0.34
CA ASP A 149 4.24 -14.45 -1.57
C ASP A 149 4.25 -15.83 -2.25
N THR A 150 5.40 -16.51 -2.25
CA THR A 150 5.54 -17.88 -2.75
C THR A 150 4.70 -18.87 -1.92
N LEU A 151 4.83 -18.84 -0.59
CA LEU A 151 4.08 -19.74 0.30
C LEU A 151 2.57 -19.53 0.20
N LEU A 152 2.14 -18.27 0.04
CA LEU A 152 0.73 -17.93 -0.16
C LEU A 152 0.18 -18.58 -1.44
N GLN A 153 0.95 -18.53 -2.55
CA GLN A 153 0.55 -19.17 -3.79
C GLN A 153 0.43 -20.69 -3.66
N TYR A 154 1.36 -21.33 -2.95
CA TYR A 154 1.26 -22.76 -2.66
C TYR A 154 0.00 -23.09 -1.83
N ALA A 155 -0.31 -22.28 -0.82
CA ALA A 155 -1.45 -22.50 0.06
C ALA A 155 -2.80 -22.28 -0.66
N GLN A 156 -2.91 -21.23 -1.47
CA GLN A 156 -4.17 -20.86 -2.13
C GLN A 156 -4.47 -21.68 -3.37
N ASN A 157 -3.45 -22.08 -4.14
CA ASN A 157 -3.64 -22.62 -5.48
C ASN A 157 -3.35 -24.13 -5.59
N GLY A 158 -3.08 -24.80 -4.47
CA GLY A 158 -2.86 -26.24 -4.47
C GLY A 158 -1.67 -26.70 -5.33
N ILE A 159 -0.65 -25.85 -5.48
CA ILE A 159 0.51 -26.12 -6.31
C ILE A 159 1.27 -27.34 -5.78
N LYS A 160 1.73 -28.19 -6.68
CA LYS A 160 2.50 -29.39 -6.33
C LYS A 160 3.78 -29.00 -5.61
N LEU A 161 4.00 -29.62 -4.45
CA LEU A 161 5.19 -29.37 -3.63
C LEU A 161 6.46 -29.91 -4.30
N PRO A 162 7.63 -29.32 -4.00
CA PRO A 162 8.92 -29.91 -4.34
C PRO A 162 9.09 -31.26 -3.61
N ALA A 163 10.03 -32.06 -4.08
CA ALA A 163 10.31 -33.39 -3.49
C ALA A 163 10.64 -33.30 -1.99
N ASP A 164 11.34 -32.23 -1.60
CA ASP A 164 11.56 -31.86 -0.20
C ASP A 164 10.83 -30.53 0.10
N PRO A 165 9.69 -30.58 0.78
CA PRO A 165 8.95 -29.37 1.12
C PRO A 165 9.70 -28.40 2.05
N SER A 166 10.70 -28.85 2.79
CA SER A 166 11.50 -27.97 3.66
C SER A 166 12.28 -26.92 2.88
N ALA A 167 12.59 -27.19 1.61
CA ALA A 167 13.22 -26.23 0.71
C ALA A 167 12.43 -24.93 0.55
N LEU A 168 11.11 -24.94 0.81
CA LEU A 168 10.26 -23.76 0.75
C LEU A 168 10.50 -22.75 1.90
N ILE A 169 11.23 -23.14 2.95
CA ILE A 169 11.51 -22.27 4.11
C ILE A 169 12.99 -22.21 4.49
N LEU A 170 13.83 -23.06 3.87
CA LEU A 170 15.27 -23.01 4.09
C LEU A 170 15.91 -21.85 3.33
N PRO A 171 16.96 -21.22 3.87
CA PRO A 171 17.72 -20.21 3.15
C PRO A 171 18.42 -20.87 1.95
N LEU A 172 18.25 -20.24 0.78
CA LEU A 172 18.92 -20.63 -0.45
C LEU A 172 20.04 -19.63 -0.74
N SER A 173 21.14 -20.11 -1.36
CA SER A 173 22.26 -19.26 -1.78
C SER A 173 21.84 -18.12 -2.73
N ASP A 174 20.80 -18.34 -3.51
CA ASP A 174 20.29 -17.42 -4.52
C ASP A 174 19.07 -16.60 -4.07
N GLY A 175 18.79 -16.58 -2.76
CA GLY A 175 17.66 -15.86 -2.19
C GLY A 175 16.41 -16.70 -1.94
N ALA A 176 15.27 -16.04 -1.63
CA ALA A 176 14.02 -16.73 -1.38
C ALA A 176 13.52 -17.49 -2.61
N PRO A 177 12.89 -18.68 -2.45
CA PRO A 177 12.33 -19.41 -3.58
C PRO A 177 11.25 -18.55 -4.23
N THR A 178 11.43 -18.26 -5.51
CA THR A 178 10.41 -17.57 -6.31
C THR A 178 9.68 -18.58 -7.17
N LEU A 179 8.36 -18.53 -7.10
CA LEU A 179 7.51 -19.28 -8.01
C LEU A 179 7.48 -18.53 -9.34
N GLY A 180 8.00 -19.15 -10.40
CA GLY A 180 7.91 -18.56 -11.74
C GLY A 180 6.45 -18.38 -12.16
N ALA A 181 6.18 -17.37 -12.97
CA ALA A 181 4.85 -17.12 -13.52
C ALA A 181 4.30 -18.32 -14.30
N ASP A 182 5.18 -19.11 -14.93
CA ASP A 182 4.90 -20.34 -15.65
C ASP A 182 4.36 -21.46 -14.77
N ALA A 183 4.81 -21.53 -13.52
CA ALA A 183 4.39 -22.56 -12.56
C ALA A 183 2.98 -22.31 -11.98
N LEU A 184 2.41 -21.13 -12.18
CA LEU A 184 1.05 -20.78 -11.73
C LEU A 184 0.02 -21.31 -12.72
N PRO A 185 -0.99 -22.10 -12.27
CA PRO A 185 -2.11 -22.50 -13.13
C PRO A 185 -2.97 -21.26 -13.49
N GLU A 186 -3.70 -21.32 -14.59
CA GLU A 186 -4.61 -20.22 -15.01
C GLU A 186 -5.67 -19.88 -13.97
N THR A 187 -6.08 -20.88 -13.18
CA THR A 187 -7.03 -20.71 -12.08
C THR A 187 -6.42 -20.03 -10.86
N ALA A 188 -5.08 -19.83 -10.84
CA ALA A 188 -4.41 -19.21 -9.69
C ALA A 188 -4.91 -17.79 -9.45
N THR A 189 -5.36 -17.51 -8.23
CA THR A 189 -5.78 -16.19 -7.82
C THR A 189 -4.56 -15.30 -7.59
N LEU A 190 -4.42 -14.27 -8.41
CA LEU A 190 -3.36 -13.25 -8.29
C LEU A 190 -3.79 -12.10 -7.37
N CYS A 191 -5.05 -11.66 -7.46
CA CYS A 191 -5.59 -10.59 -6.65
C CYS A 191 -6.83 -11.05 -5.89
N SER A 192 -6.70 -11.28 -4.58
CA SER A 192 -7.80 -11.72 -3.72
C SER A 192 -8.87 -10.63 -3.53
N CYS A 193 -8.49 -9.34 -3.50
CA CYS A 193 -9.45 -8.23 -3.32
C CYS A 193 -10.48 -8.14 -4.44
N HIS A 194 -10.09 -8.47 -5.66
CA HIS A 194 -10.94 -8.38 -6.86
C HIS A 194 -11.15 -9.74 -7.54
N ASN A 195 -10.71 -10.82 -6.89
CA ASN A 195 -10.82 -12.20 -7.39
C ASN A 195 -10.30 -12.36 -8.83
N VAL A 196 -9.13 -11.76 -9.12
CA VAL A 196 -8.53 -11.82 -10.45
C VAL A 196 -7.57 -12.98 -10.53
N THR A 197 -7.80 -13.89 -11.47
CA THR A 197 -6.96 -15.06 -11.72
C THR A 197 -5.88 -14.79 -12.77
N LYS A 198 -4.88 -15.67 -12.86
CA LYS A 198 -3.89 -15.66 -13.96
C LYS A 198 -4.59 -15.72 -15.32
N GLY A 199 -5.57 -16.61 -15.48
CA GLY A 199 -6.35 -16.72 -16.72
C GLY A 199 -7.04 -15.43 -17.13
N ALA A 200 -7.58 -14.66 -16.15
CA ALA A 200 -8.14 -13.33 -16.42
C ALA A 200 -7.09 -12.35 -16.95
N VAL A 201 -5.85 -12.42 -16.46
CA VAL A 201 -4.73 -11.62 -16.97
C VAL A 201 -4.35 -12.08 -18.37
N CYS A 202 -4.22 -13.38 -18.61
CA CYS A 202 -3.95 -13.95 -19.93
C CYS A 202 -4.98 -13.48 -20.99
N CYS A 203 -6.27 -13.52 -20.65
CA CYS A 203 -7.33 -13.03 -21.54
C CYS A 203 -7.17 -11.55 -21.91
N GLN A 204 -6.72 -10.70 -20.98
CA GLN A 204 -6.48 -9.28 -21.28
C GLN A 204 -5.25 -9.08 -22.18
N VAL A 205 -4.21 -9.87 -21.99
CA VAL A 205 -3.03 -9.86 -22.88
C VAL A 205 -3.43 -10.34 -24.29
N ASP A 206 -4.25 -11.39 -24.38
CA ASP A 206 -4.77 -11.90 -25.66
C ASP A 206 -5.69 -10.88 -26.35
N ALA A 207 -6.36 -10.02 -25.59
CA ALA A 207 -7.16 -8.90 -26.10
C ALA A 207 -6.29 -7.69 -26.55
N GLY A 208 -4.96 -7.78 -26.43
CA GLY A 208 -4.01 -6.77 -26.89
C GLY A 208 -3.59 -5.74 -25.85
N ILE A 209 -3.88 -5.92 -24.58
CA ILE A 209 -3.39 -5.05 -23.52
C ILE A 209 -1.90 -5.32 -23.28
N THR A 210 -1.05 -4.29 -23.48
CA THR A 210 0.40 -4.32 -23.28
C THR A 210 0.89 -3.37 -22.20
N ASP A 211 0.03 -2.51 -21.66
CA ASP A 211 0.33 -1.60 -20.56
C ASP A 211 -0.23 -2.11 -19.23
N LEU A 212 0.57 -2.05 -18.17
CA LEU A 212 0.18 -2.53 -16.83
C LEU A 212 -0.93 -1.66 -16.21
N GLY A 213 -0.99 -0.36 -16.52
CA GLY A 213 -2.04 0.54 -16.06
C GLY A 213 -3.38 0.20 -16.69
N GLU A 214 -3.40 -0.09 -18.00
CA GLU A 214 -4.59 -0.57 -18.72
C GLU A 214 -5.06 -1.91 -18.18
N LEU A 215 -4.14 -2.84 -17.90
CA LEU A 215 -4.48 -4.12 -17.26
C LEU A 215 -5.15 -3.91 -15.89
N LYS A 216 -4.61 -3.02 -15.07
CA LYS A 216 -5.19 -2.66 -13.77
C LYS A 216 -6.56 -2.01 -13.91
N ALA A 217 -6.75 -1.15 -14.91
CA ALA A 217 -8.04 -0.53 -15.20
C ALA A 217 -9.10 -1.57 -15.59
N ALA A 218 -8.73 -2.51 -16.47
CA ALA A 218 -9.61 -3.55 -16.98
C ALA A 218 -9.99 -4.59 -15.90
N THR A 219 -8.99 -5.03 -15.10
CA THR A 219 -9.18 -6.12 -14.12
C THR A 219 -9.44 -5.65 -12.71
N LYS A 220 -9.10 -4.40 -12.38
CA LYS A 220 -9.01 -3.82 -11.03
C LYS A 220 -7.97 -4.51 -10.13
N ALA A 221 -7.16 -5.42 -10.65
CA ALA A 221 -6.07 -6.04 -9.89
C ALA A 221 -5.05 -4.99 -9.44
N GLY A 222 -4.60 -5.08 -8.19
CA GLY A 222 -3.61 -4.15 -7.63
C GLY A 222 -4.13 -2.77 -7.27
N THR A 223 -5.44 -2.47 -7.46
CA THR A 223 -6.03 -1.16 -7.15
C THR A 223 -6.64 -1.08 -5.73
N GLY A 224 -6.78 -2.20 -5.04
CA GLY A 224 -7.26 -2.27 -3.66
C GLY A 224 -6.11 -2.15 -2.65
N CYS A 225 -5.76 -3.23 -1.95
CA CYS A 225 -4.70 -3.24 -0.94
C CYS A 225 -3.27 -3.14 -1.52
N GLY A 226 -3.09 -3.34 -2.83
CA GLY A 226 -1.80 -3.27 -3.52
C GLY A 226 -0.87 -4.48 -3.32
N GLY A 227 -1.20 -5.43 -2.45
CA GLY A 227 -0.34 -6.56 -2.09
C GLY A 227 0.02 -7.48 -3.26
N CYS A 228 -0.83 -7.58 -4.27
CA CYS A 228 -0.59 -8.40 -5.45
C CYS A 228 0.23 -7.71 -6.56
N SER A 229 0.60 -6.44 -6.41
CA SER A 229 1.15 -5.64 -7.51
C SER A 229 2.44 -6.20 -8.10
N ALA A 230 3.32 -6.75 -7.27
CA ALA A 230 4.59 -7.35 -7.71
C ALA A 230 4.34 -8.63 -8.51
N LEU A 231 3.51 -9.55 -7.99
CA LEU A 231 3.16 -10.80 -8.66
C LEU A 231 2.39 -10.54 -9.96
N LEU A 232 1.45 -9.60 -9.93
CA LEU A 232 0.68 -9.20 -11.11
C LEU A 232 1.59 -8.71 -12.23
N LYS A 233 2.57 -7.84 -11.90
CA LYS A 233 3.55 -7.35 -12.85
C LYS A 233 4.40 -8.49 -13.42
N GLN A 234 4.90 -9.37 -12.57
CA GLN A 234 5.72 -10.52 -12.99
C GLN A 234 4.96 -11.44 -13.94
N VAL A 235 3.71 -11.80 -13.62
CA VAL A 235 2.87 -12.64 -14.48
C VAL A 235 2.57 -11.93 -15.79
N PHE A 236 2.23 -10.65 -15.76
CA PHE A 236 1.91 -9.87 -16.95
C PHE A 236 3.11 -9.78 -17.92
N GLU A 237 4.29 -9.42 -17.40
CA GLU A 237 5.52 -9.36 -18.20
C GLU A 237 5.90 -10.72 -18.79
N HIS A 238 5.73 -11.80 -18.01
CA HIS A 238 5.94 -13.17 -18.50
C HIS A 238 4.99 -13.50 -19.66
N GLU A 239 3.71 -13.21 -19.51
CA GLU A 239 2.68 -13.50 -20.52
C GLU A 239 2.87 -12.67 -21.80
N LEU A 240 3.32 -11.40 -21.69
CA LEU A 240 3.70 -10.57 -22.82
C LEU A 240 4.90 -11.18 -23.57
N THR A 241 5.95 -11.53 -22.83
CA THR A 241 7.16 -12.14 -23.40
C THR A 241 6.86 -13.47 -24.10
N ALA A 242 6.00 -14.31 -23.49
CA ALA A 242 5.57 -15.58 -24.08
C ALA A 242 4.83 -15.42 -25.42
N ARG A 243 4.20 -14.25 -25.64
CA ARG A 243 3.52 -13.88 -26.88
C ARG A 243 4.39 -13.06 -27.84
N GLY A 244 5.69 -12.94 -27.55
CA GLY A 244 6.65 -12.22 -28.40
C GLY A 244 6.57 -10.70 -28.30
N VAL A 245 5.88 -10.16 -27.28
CA VAL A 245 5.86 -8.71 -27.00
C VAL A 245 7.12 -8.35 -26.24
N GLU A 246 7.90 -7.42 -26.76
CA GLU A 246 9.07 -6.89 -26.06
C GLU A 246 8.62 -6.01 -24.89
N VAL A 247 9.03 -6.38 -23.68
CA VAL A 247 8.74 -5.62 -22.47
C VAL A 247 9.84 -4.60 -22.24
N ASP A 248 9.50 -3.33 -22.33
CA ASP A 248 10.42 -2.25 -21.98
C ASP A 248 10.70 -2.26 -20.48
N LYS A 249 11.95 -2.55 -20.11
CA LYS A 249 12.44 -2.54 -18.72
C LYS A 249 13.25 -1.29 -18.39
N SER A 250 13.27 -0.32 -19.29
CA SER A 250 13.95 0.95 -19.06
C SER A 250 13.44 1.64 -17.79
N LEU A 251 14.32 2.36 -17.11
CA LEU A 251 13.93 3.13 -15.92
C LEU A 251 12.88 4.20 -16.29
N CYS A 252 13.11 4.88 -17.39
CA CYS A 252 12.23 5.90 -17.96
C CYS A 252 12.69 6.29 -19.37
N GLU A 253 12.01 7.22 -20.02
CA GLU A 253 12.40 7.73 -21.34
C GLU A 253 13.82 8.30 -21.41
N HIS A 254 14.39 8.76 -20.28
CA HIS A 254 15.73 9.33 -20.21
C HIS A 254 16.83 8.27 -20.04
N PHE A 255 16.52 7.06 -19.57
CA PHE A 255 17.48 5.98 -19.41
C PHE A 255 16.89 4.66 -19.91
N ALA A 256 17.50 4.10 -20.95
CA ALA A 256 17.16 2.78 -21.48
C ALA A 256 17.56 1.63 -20.55
N HIS A 257 18.31 1.94 -19.50
CA HIS A 257 18.81 1.00 -18.52
C HIS A 257 17.83 0.83 -17.38
N THR A 258 17.81 -0.37 -16.80
CA THR A 258 17.13 -0.63 -15.52
C THR A 258 17.88 0.06 -14.37
N ARG A 259 17.21 0.23 -13.22
CA ARG A 259 17.86 0.75 -12.01
C ARG A 259 19.09 -0.06 -11.59
N GLN A 260 19.05 -1.39 -11.77
CA GLN A 260 20.15 -2.28 -11.40
C GLN A 260 21.34 -2.12 -12.34
N GLU A 261 21.11 -1.98 -13.63
CA GLU A 261 22.17 -1.70 -14.62
C GLU A 261 22.81 -0.34 -14.35
N LEU A 262 22.01 0.70 -14.09
CA LEU A 262 22.54 2.02 -13.72
C LEU A 262 23.39 1.96 -12.44
N TYR A 263 22.99 1.17 -11.44
CA TYR A 263 23.80 0.95 -10.25
C TYR A 263 25.16 0.31 -10.60
N GLY A 264 25.16 -0.69 -11.48
CA GLY A 264 26.38 -1.33 -11.98
C GLY A 264 27.27 -0.35 -12.73
N ILE A 265 26.71 0.42 -13.65
CA ILE A 265 27.41 1.44 -14.44
C ILE A 265 28.08 2.49 -13.53
N VAL A 266 27.32 3.05 -12.59
CA VAL A 266 27.83 4.05 -11.62
C VAL A 266 29.03 3.50 -10.85
N ARG A 267 28.96 2.26 -10.39
CA ARG A 267 30.06 1.64 -9.64
C ARG A 267 31.29 1.34 -10.50
N VAL A 268 31.09 0.83 -11.70
CA VAL A 268 32.19 0.41 -12.60
C VAL A 268 32.90 1.61 -13.18
N GLU A 269 32.15 2.63 -13.59
CA GLU A 269 32.72 3.83 -14.22
C GLU A 269 33.10 4.92 -13.22
N GLY A 270 32.78 4.77 -11.94
CA GLY A 270 33.11 5.74 -10.91
C GLY A 270 32.33 7.04 -11.04
N ILE A 271 31.13 7.01 -11.59
CA ILE A 271 30.28 8.21 -11.84
C ILE A 271 29.81 8.77 -10.51
N ILE A 272 30.00 10.07 -10.30
CA ILE A 272 29.72 10.76 -9.02
C ILE A 272 28.56 11.76 -9.10
N SER A 273 28.04 12.06 -10.29
CA SER A 273 26.94 13.02 -10.45
C SER A 273 25.85 12.54 -11.41
N PHE A 274 24.65 13.08 -11.24
CA PHE A 274 23.51 12.81 -12.10
C PHE A 274 23.78 13.28 -13.55
N ASP A 275 24.33 14.48 -13.69
CA ASP A 275 24.57 15.08 -15.01
C ASP A 275 25.62 14.28 -15.80
N GLU A 276 26.63 13.76 -15.14
CA GLU A 276 27.62 12.88 -15.76
C GLU A 276 26.96 11.57 -16.24
N LEU A 277 26.14 10.94 -15.40
CA LEU A 277 25.44 9.71 -15.76
C LEU A 277 24.48 9.96 -16.95
N LEU A 278 23.73 11.07 -16.88
CA LEU A 278 22.79 11.44 -17.96
C LEU A 278 23.54 11.72 -19.28
N ALA A 279 24.65 12.43 -19.22
CA ALA A 279 25.45 12.77 -20.42
C ALA A 279 26.07 11.54 -21.08
N LYS A 280 26.51 10.53 -20.29
CA LYS A 280 27.17 9.32 -20.81
C LYS A 280 26.19 8.23 -21.24
N HIS A 281 25.13 8.02 -20.47
CA HIS A 281 24.24 6.86 -20.60
C HIS A 281 22.77 7.22 -20.76
N GLY A 282 22.44 8.51 -20.69
CA GLY A 282 21.06 9.00 -20.80
C GLY A 282 20.67 9.50 -22.17
N ARG A 283 19.41 9.88 -22.26
CA ARG A 283 18.79 10.55 -23.41
C ARG A 283 18.19 11.87 -22.94
N GLY A 284 18.50 12.97 -23.62
CA GLY A 284 18.04 14.31 -23.24
C GLY A 284 18.93 15.01 -22.20
N HIS A 285 18.49 16.17 -21.70
CA HIS A 285 19.36 17.10 -20.97
C HIS A 285 18.99 17.34 -19.49
N THR A 286 17.79 16.96 -19.04
CA THR A 286 17.28 17.37 -17.72
C THR A 286 16.82 16.24 -16.79
N GLY A 287 16.56 15.05 -17.32
CA GLY A 287 15.94 13.97 -16.57
C GLY A 287 14.49 14.27 -16.12
N CYS A 288 13.87 13.31 -15.43
CA CYS A 288 12.48 13.40 -14.95
C CYS A 288 12.35 12.99 -13.48
N ASP A 289 11.12 13.08 -12.98
CA ASP A 289 10.78 12.73 -11.59
C ASP A 289 10.96 11.24 -11.24
N ILE A 290 11.23 10.39 -12.21
CA ILE A 290 11.54 8.97 -12.01
C ILE A 290 13.05 8.79 -11.88
N CYS A 291 13.83 9.27 -12.87
CA CYS A 291 15.27 9.01 -12.90
C CYS A 291 16.06 9.85 -11.89
N LYS A 292 15.67 11.09 -11.62
CA LYS A 292 16.37 11.93 -10.64
C LYS A 292 16.44 11.27 -9.24
N PRO A 293 15.32 10.91 -8.58
CA PRO A 293 15.38 10.28 -7.28
C PRO A 293 15.97 8.87 -7.31
N ALA A 294 15.77 8.12 -8.40
CA ALA A 294 16.39 6.81 -8.56
C ALA A 294 17.92 6.90 -8.62
N VAL A 295 18.46 7.81 -9.44
CA VAL A 295 19.91 8.02 -9.55
C VAL A 295 20.47 8.67 -8.29
N GLY A 296 19.77 9.62 -7.67
CA GLY A 296 20.17 10.17 -6.37
C GLY A 296 20.34 9.09 -5.31
N SER A 297 19.42 8.14 -5.23
CA SER A 297 19.51 6.97 -4.34
C SER A 297 20.67 6.04 -4.72
N ILE A 298 20.95 5.83 -6.02
CA ILE A 298 22.08 5.03 -6.49
C ILE A 298 23.40 5.68 -6.08
N LEU A 299 23.57 6.96 -6.35
CA LEU A 299 24.80 7.72 -6.00
C LEU A 299 25.05 7.71 -4.50
N ALA A 300 24.03 8.02 -3.70
CA ALA A 300 24.11 7.96 -2.25
C ALA A 300 24.56 6.58 -1.75
N SER A 301 24.00 5.51 -2.31
CA SER A 301 24.33 4.13 -1.93
C SER A 301 25.72 3.70 -2.40
N CYS A 302 26.12 4.06 -3.63
CA CYS A 302 27.42 3.68 -4.18
C CYS A 302 28.60 4.34 -3.44
N TRP A 303 28.40 5.60 -3.02
CA TRP A 303 29.48 6.43 -2.46
C TRP A 303 29.33 6.68 -0.96
N ASN A 304 28.36 6.03 -0.31
CA ASN A 304 28.06 6.17 1.11
C ASN A 304 27.88 7.64 1.53
N GLN A 305 27.14 8.39 0.74
CA GLN A 305 26.86 9.80 0.97
C GLN A 305 25.42 9.95 1.50
N PRO A 306 25.15 10.94 2.39
CA PRO A 306 23.77 11.28 2.74
C PRO A 306 23.01 11.75 1.52
N ILE A 307 21.74 11.31 1.37
CA ILE A 307 20.87 11.77 0.27
C ILE A 307 20.56 13.27 0.37
N THR A 308 20.81 13.85 1.53
CA THR A 308 20.66 15.28 1.83
C THR A 308 21.88 16.12 1.49
N ASP A 309 22.93 15.55 0.91
CA ASP A 309 24.07 16.31 0.43
C ASP A 309 23.67 17.30 -0.66
N PRO A 310 24.27 18.50 -0.72
CA PRO A 310 23.88 19.57 -1.68
C PRO A 310 23.82 19.11 -3.13
N GLY A 311 24.68 18.18 -3.54
CA GLY A 311 24.66 17.59 -4.88
C GLY A 311 23.51 16.63 -5.17
N LEU A 312 22.91 16.05 -4.12
CA LEU A 312 21.83 15.06 -4.23
C LEU A 312 20.45 15.62 -3.90
N ILE A 313 20.35 16.72 -3.14
CA ILE A 313 19.07 17.37 -2.80
C ILE A 313 18.22 17.70 -4.04
N PRO A 314 18.77 18.29 -5.12
CA PRO A 314 17.99 18.61 -6.31
C PRO A 314 17.45 17.37 -7.06
N LEU A 315 17.96 16.20 -6.74
CA LEU A 315 17.54 14.94 -7.32
C LEU A 315 16.43 14.25 -6.52
N GLN A 316 16.02 14.82 -5.37
CA GLN A 316 14.94 14.22 -4.58
C GLN A 316 13.62 14.24 -5.35
N ASP A 317 12.67 13.43 -4.88
CA ASP A 317 11.36 13.38 -5.51
C ASP A 317 10.63 14.74 -5.42
N THR A 318 9.55 14.88 -6.17
CA THR A 318 8.77 16.12 -6.30
C THR A 318 8.24 16.67 -4.98
N ASN A 319 8.20 15.84 -3.92
CA ASN A 319 7.77 16.30 -2.60
C ASN A 319 8.81 17.16 -1.87
N ASP A 320 10.06 17.11 -2.31
CA ASP A 320 11.18 17.86 -1.72
C ASP A 320 11.68 19.00 -2.62
N THR A 321 11.00 19.26 -3.74
CA THR A 321 11.35 20.29 -4.71
C THR A 321 10.14 21.19 -5.03
N PHE A 322 10.38 22.30 -5.73
CA PHE A 322 9.30 23.18 -6.21
C PHE A 322 8.30 22.46 -7.13
N MET A 323 8.68 21.36 -7.77
CA MET A 323 7.82 20.55 -8.64
C MET A 323 6.64 19.93 -7.89
N ALA A 324 6.77 19.68 -6.58
CA ALA A 324 5.70 19.14 -5.75
C ALA A 324 4.44 20.02 -5.71
N ASN A 325 4.61 21.31 -5.95
CA ASN A 325 3.53 22.29 -5.94
C ASN A 325 3.04 22.68 -7.34
N MET A 326 3.58 22.07 -8.40
CA MET A 326 3.16 22.33 -9.76
C MET A 326 1.78 21.73 -10.04
N GLN A 327 0.88 22.52 -10.61
CA GLN A 327 -0.46 22.11 -10.98
C GLN A 327 -0.51 21.57 -12.42
N LYS A 328 -1.58 20.88 -12.77
CA LYS A 328 -1.76 20.30 -14.12
C LYS A 328 -1.65 21.32 -15.26
N ASN A 329 -2.00 22.57 -15.00
CA ASN A 329 -1.92 23.67 -15.97
C ASN A 329 -0.57 24.38 -15.99
N GLY A 330 0.44 23.87 -15.28
CA GLY A 330 1.78 24.46 -15.21
C GLY A 330 1.93 25.63 -14.23
N THR A 331 0.88 25.99 -13.51
CA THR A 331 0.96 26.96 -12.40
C THR A 331 1.37 26.26 -11.08
N TYR A 332 1.56 27.03 -10.02
CA TYR A 332 2.03 26.52 -8.74
C TYR A 332 1.04 26.80 -7.61
N SER A 333 0.99 25.92 -6.64
CA SER A 333 0.31 26.16 -5.37
C SER A 333 1.26 26.77 -4.34
N VAL A 334 0.75 27.73 -3.60
CA VAL A 334 1.42 28.34 -2.45
C VAL A 334 0.68 27.87 -1.19
N VAL A 335 1.40 27.22 -0.29
CA VAL A 335 0.83 26.53 0.85
C VAL A 335 1.44 27.10 2.14
N PRO A 336 0.90 28.19 2.71
CA PRO A 336 1.35 28.75 3.95
C PRO A 336 1.01 27.81 5.11
N ARG A 337 1.92 27.72 6.09
CA ARG A 337 1.70 26.93 7.30
C ARG A 337 0.64 27.57 8.19
N ILE A 338 -0.38 26.79 8.52
CA ILE A 338 -1.45 27.14 9.46
C ILE A 338 -1.53 26.00 10.46
N ALA A 339 -0.81 26.12 11.56
CA ALA A 339 -0.69 25.07 12.56
C ALA A 339 -2.03 24.84 13.26
N GLY A 340 -2.51 23.58 13.27
CA GLY A 340 -3.78 23.22 13.90
C GLY A 340 -5.03 23.91 13.33
N GLY A 341 -4.93 24.61 12.19
CA GLY A 341 -6.02 25.39 11.64
C GLY A 341 -6.21 26.76 12.30
N GLU A 342 -5.31 27.17 13.19
CA GLU A 342 -5.38 28.44 13.89
C GLU A 342 -4.74 29.55 13.03
N ILE A 343 -5.49 30.62 12.82
CA ILE A 343 -5.02 31.79 12.04
C ILE A 343 -5.52 33.08 12.70
N THR A 344 -4.63 34.06 12.85
CA THR A 344 -5.02 35.37 13.35
C THR A 344 -5.74 36.19 12.29
N PRO A 345 -6.62 37.15 12.68
CA PRO A 345 -7.29 38.03 11.72
C PRO A 345 -6.31 38.76 10.79
N ASP A 346 -5.20 39.26 11.33
CA ASP A 346 -4.19 39.96 10.53
C ASP A 346 -3.53 39.07 9.47
N LYS A 347 -3.18 37.83 9.84
CA LYS A 347 -2.67 36.84 8.89
C LYS A 347 -3.72 36.47 7.84
N LEU A 348 -4.99 36.36 8.23
CA LEU A 348 -6.07 36.06 7.28
C LEU A 348 -6.25 37.21 6.26
N ILE A 349 -6.15 38.46 6.72
CA ILE A 349 -6.20 39.66 5.84
C ILE A 349 -5.00 39.67 4.92
N ALA A 350 -3.79 39.45 5.41
CA ALA A 350 -2.58 39.41 4.61
C ALA A 350 -2.66 38.33 3.52
N LEU A 351 -3.11 37.12 3.88
CA LEU A 351 -3.32 36.03 2.94
C LEU A 351 -4.31 36.39 1.83
N GLY A 352 -5.43 36.97 2.20
CA GLY A 352 -6.44 37.43 1.25
C GLY A 352 -5.94 38.56 0.35
N ALA A 353 -5.12 39.49 0.88
CA ALA A 353 -4.51 40.58 0.09
C ALA A 353 -3.53 40.03 -0.94
N VAL A 354 -2.66 39.10 -0.55
CA VAL A 354 -1.72 38.41 -1.46
C VAL A 354 -2.49 37.66 -2.55
N ALA A 355 -3.47 36.88 -2.16
CA ALA A 355 -4.28 36.12 -3.11
C ALA A 355 -4.96 37.02 -4.14
N LYS A 356 -5.50 38.17 -3.71
CA LYS A 356 -6.13 39.16 -4.59
C LYS A 356 -5.13 39.86 -5.49
N LYS A 357 -3.93 40.17 -4.98
CA LYS A 357 -2.89 40.86 -5.74
C LYS A 357 -2.38 40.03 -6.91
N TYR A 358 -2.21 38.72 -6.72
CA TYR A 358 -1.67 37.81 -7.73
C TYR A 358 -2.77 36.94 -8.41
N ASP A 359 -4.05 37.32 -8.26
CA ASP A 359 -5.20 36.63 -8.84
C ASP A 359 -5.21 35.10 -8.56
N LEU A 360 -4.93 34.71 -7.30
CA LEU A 360 -4.83 33.35 -6.91
C LEU A 360 -6.17 32.75 -6.43
N TYR A 361 -6.51 31.57 -6.90
CA TYR A 361 -7.64 30.82 -6.38
C TYR A 361 -7.33 30.35 -4.95
N THR A 362 -8.23 30.61 -4.01
CA THR A 362 -8.07 30.25 -2.60
C THR A 362 -9.01 29.12 -2.20
N LYS A 363 -8.52 28.16 -1.42
CA LYS A 363 -9.34 27.06 -0.92
C LYS A 363 -8.90 26.64 0.47
N ILE A 364 -9.86 26.47 1.38
CA ILE A 364 -9.64 25.72 2.64
C ILE A 364 -9.61 24.25 2.30
N THR A 365 -8.48 23.60 2.58
CA THR A 365 -8.25 22.20 2.25
C THR A 365 -8.45 21.29 3.45
N GLY A 366 -8.47 19.97 3.22
CA GLY A 366 -8.65 18.98 4.28
C GLY A 366 -7.55 18.98 5.36
N GLY A 367 -6.46 19.71 5.16
CA GLY A 367 -5.40 19.94 6.15
C GLY A 367 -5.69 21.07 7.14
N GLN A 368 -6.89 21.66 7.15
CA GLN A 368 -7.24 22.85 7.93
C GLN A 368 -6.33 24.05 7.62
N ARG A 369 -5.95 24.23 6.36
CA ARG A 369 -5.14 25.35 5.90
C ARG A 369 -5.77 25.97 4.66
N ILE A 370 -5.33 27.16 4.32
CA ILE A 370 -5.77 27.88 3.12
C ILE A 370 -4.66 27.77 2.10
N ASP A 371 -4.90 27.04 1.03
CA ASP A 371 -3.97 26.87 -0.08
C ASP A 371 -4.33 27.86 -1.19
N LEU A 372 -3.32 28.47 -1.81
CA LEU A 372 -3.44 29.40 -2.92
C LEU A 372 -2.98 28.69 -4.19
N PHE A 373 -3.75 28.80 -5.27
CA PHE A 373 -3.48 28.11 -6.52
C PHE A 373 -3.42 29.11 -7.69
N GLY A 374 -2.58 28.82 -8.68
CA GLY A 374 -2.51 29.60 -9.90
C GLY A 374 -1.27 30.48 -10.05
N ALA A 375 -0.37 30.47 -9.06
CA ALA A 375 0.84 31.27 -9.08
C ALA A 375 1.75 30.91 -10.27
N GLN A 376 2.34 31.88 -10.91
CA GLN A 376 3.36 31.68 -11.94
C GLN A 376 4.73 31.46 -11.24
N LEU A 377 5.62 30.72 -11.88
CA LEU A 377 6.94 30.42 -11.31
C LEU A 377 7.71 31.67 -10.91
N HIS A 378 7.68 32.69 -11.73
CA HIS A 378 8.38 33.95 -11.48
C HIS A 378 7.78 34.82 -10.37
N GLU A 379 6.52 34.57 -9.99
CA GLU A 379 5.82 35.29 -8.91
C GLU A 379 6.09 34.68 -7.53
N LEU A 380 6.54 33.41 -7.47
CA LEU A 380 6.71 32.72 -6.22
C LEU A 380 7.64 33.41 -5.22
N PRO A 381 8.81 33.99 -5.62
CA PRO A 381 9.67 34.71 -4.70
C PRO A 381 8.97 35.91 -4.05
N ASP A 382 8.22 36.68 -4.81
CA ASP A 382 7.51 37.88 -4.34
C ASP A 382 6.35 37.46 -3.40
N ILE A 383 5.54 36.49 -3.83
CA ILE A 383 4.44 35.92 -3.02
C ILE A 383 4.95 35.43 -1.68
N TRP A 384 6.04 34.66 -1.68
CA TRP A 384 6.62 34.16 -0.43
C TRP A 384 7.27 35.26 0.39
N GLY A 385 7.87 36.27 -0.22
CA GLY A 385 8.39 37.46 0.47
C GLY A 385 7.30 38.12 1.31
N GLU A 386 6.16 38.46 0.69
CA GLU A 386 5.02 39.07 1.38
C GLU A 386 4.40 38.21 2.47
N LEU A 387 4.29 36.92 2.23
CA LEU A 387 3.77 35.98 3.23
C LEU A 387 4.70 35.82 4.42
N ILE A 388 6.01 35.78 4.20
CA ILE A 388 7.02 35.67 5.27
C ILE A 388 7.03 36.96 6.09
N GLU A 389 6.95 38.14 5.46
CA GLU A 389 6.83 39.44 6.15
C GLU A 389 5.57 39.49 7.03
N ALA A 390 4.48 38.86 6.60
CA ALA A 390 3.26 38.70 7.39
C ALA A 390 3.35 37.60 8.47
N GLY A 391 4.53 36.97 8.62
CA GLY A 391 4.79 35.96 9.67
C GLY A 391 4.31 34.56 9.31
N PHE A 392 4.12 34.25 8.03
CA PHE A 392 3.90 32.86 7.59
C PHE A 392 5.21 32.12 7.39
N GLU A 393 5.16 30.81 7.55
CA GLU A 393 6.19 29.86 7.17
C GLU A 393 5.71 29.06 5.96
N THR A 394 6.63 28.49 5.19
CA THR A 394 6.27 27.50 4.17
C THR A 394 5.78 26.24 4.85
N GLY A 395 4.69 25.69 4.36
CA GLY A 395 4.05 24.57 5.03
C GLY A 395 3.39 23.61 4.06
N HIS A 396 4.19 22.80 3.38
CA HIS A 396 3.62 21.69 2.63
C HIS A 396 3.54 20.42 3.48
N ALA A 397 2.57 19.56 3.17
CA ALA A 397 2.33 18.29 3.87
C ALA A 397 2.51 17.10 2.92
N TYR A 398 3.54 17.13 2.11
CA TYR A 398 3.83 16.14 1.08
C TYR A 398 5.03 15.27 1.46
N GLY A 399 5.02 14.03 0.99
CA GLY A 399 6.15 13.14 1.04
C GLY A 399 6.79 13.00 2.41
N LYS A 400 8.04 13.41 2.51
CA LYS A 400 8.88 13.28 3.70
C LYS A 400 8.75 14.43 4.70
N SER A 401 8.01 15.50 4.35
CA SER A 401 7.82 16.63 5.26
C SER A 401 6.91 16.28 6.43
N LEU A 402 7.04 17.05 7.52
CA LEU A 402 6.16 16.92 8.67
C LEU A 402 4.71 17.17 8.25
N ARG A 403 3.85 16.20 8.53
CA ARG A 403 2.42 16.27 8.19
C ARG A 403 1.70 17.35 8.99
N THR A 404 0.66 17.91 8.39
CA THR A 404 -0.20 18.89 9.03
C THR A 404 -0.90 18.29 10.25
N VAL A 405 -0.79 18.96 11.38
CA VAL A 405 -1.57 18.67 12.58
C VAL A 405 -2.95 19.29 12.39
N LYS A 406 -3.98 18.55 12.75
CA LYS A 406 -5.37 19.03 12.78
C LYS A 406 -5.83 19.11 14.23
N SER A 407 -6.51 20.19 14.58
CA SER A 407 -7.10 20.36 15.89
C SER A 407 -8.56 20.77 15.78
N CYS A 408 -9.30 20.63 16.87
CA CYS A 408 -10.58 21.27 17.05
C CYS A 408 -10.40 22.51 17.95
N VAL A 409 -11.47 23.28 18.17
CA VAL A 409 -11.42 24.48 19.01
C VAL A 409 -11.29 24.20 20.52
N GLY A 410 -11.31 22.92 20.91
CA GLY A 410 -11.08 22.48 22.29
C GLY A 410 -12.09 22.95 23.31
N SER A 411 -11.73 22.77 24.59
CA SER A 411 -12.59 23.13 25.73
C SER A 411 -12.82 24.64 25.88
N THR A 412 -11.98 25.47 25.31
CA THR A 412 -12.09 26.93 25.38
C THR A 412 -13.33 27.44 24.64
N TRP A 413 -13.68 26.87 23.50
CA TRP A 413 -14.76 27.36 22.64
C TRP A 413 -15.88 26.36 22.38
N CYS A 414 -15.64 25.07 22.60
CA CYS A 414 -16.66 24.05 22.40
C CYS A 414 -17.28 23.60 23.72
N ARG A 415 -18.59 23.77 23.88
CA ARG A 415 -19.28 23.32 25.09
C ARG A 415 -19.19 21.81 25.36
N TYR A 416 -18.82 21.01 24.35
CA TYR A 416 -18.58 19.58 24.47
C TYR A 416 -17.08 19.24 24.54
N GLY A 417 -16.22 20.25 24.46
CA GLY A 417 -14.76 20.05 24.53
C GLY A 417 -14.33 19.56 25.89
N VAL A 418 -13.53 18.50 25.93
CA VAL A 418 -13.03 17.89 27.16
C VAL A 418 -11.61 18.35 27.47
N GLN A 419 -10.85 18.65 26.42
CA GLN A 419 -9.43 19.00 26.51
C GLN A 419 -9.15 20.29 25.76
N ASP A 420 -8.07 20.97 26.12
CA ASP A 420 -7.43 21.95 25.27
C ASP A 420 -6.84 21.24 24.06
N SER A 421 -7.20 21.66 22.85
CA SER A 421 -6.79 21.02 21.61
C SER A 421 -5.86 21.87 20.77
N VAL A 422 -5.54 23.10 21.21
CA VAL A 422 -4.70 24.06 20.47
C VAL A 422 -3.38 24.29 21.20
N GLY A 423 -3.37 24.24 22.55
CA GLY A 423 -2.20 24.43 23.39
C GLY A 423 -1.28 23.23 23.57
#